data_7a9748883e00648eb37ad59da16679b9
#
_entry.id   7a9748883e00648eb37ad59da16679b9
#
_cell.length_a   1.000
_cell.length_b   1.000
_cell.length_c   1.000
_cell.angle_alpha   90.00
_cell.angle_beta   90.00
_cell.angle_gamma   90.00
#
_symmetry.space_group_name_H-M   'P 1'
#
loop_
_entity.id
_entity.type
_entity.pdbx_description
1 polymer ?
#
loop_
_entity_poly.entity_id
_entity_poly.type
_entity_poly.pdbx_seq_one_letter_code
_entity_poly.pdbx_strand_id
1 'polypeptide(L)'
;MPQKLPTSLVHIKYLHLQGLSFAREIDLHSALLLVTSSPNIETIILEMQYNPNEAVSQTAMNLIDQQDYSYVVLNRLRVITITNFTNVKTGMDSVKLILAKSPMLKIVDIMIDKRVDIHGEVKMLKELLQYPRASTRAEIRFENP
;
A
#
# COMPACT_ATOMS: atom_id res chain seq x y z
N MET A 1 -11.21 -9.08 13.41
CA MET A 1 -10.18 -9.89 12.76
C MET A 1 -10.14 -9.61 11.27
N PRO A 2 -8.95 -9.48 10.69
CA PRO A 2 -8.88 -9.40 9.24
C PRO A 2 -9.34 -10.71 8.64
N GLN A 3 -10.04 -10.59 7.52
CA GLN A 3 -10.49 -11.77 6.81
C GLN A 3 -9.37 -12.28 5.91
N LYS A 4 -9.23 -13.57 5.85
CA LYS A 4 -8.40 -14.24 4.86
C LYS A 4 -9.30 -14.95 3.87
N LEU A 5 -8.80 -15.13 2.67
CA LEU A 5 -9.46 -16.05 1.75
C LEU A 5 -9.40 -17.46 2.33
N PRO A 6 -10.43 -18.30 2.11
CA PRO A 6 -10.44 -19.66 2.63
C PRO A 6 -9.24 -20.50 2.20
N THR A 7 -8.70 -20.19 1.01
CA THR A 7 -7.50 -20.82 0.48
C THR A 7 -6.44 -19.76 0.22
N SER A 8 -5.23 -19.96 0.76
CA SER A 8 -4.10 -19.07 0.49
C SER A 8 -3.71 -19.13 -0.98
N LEU A 9 -3.39 -17.95 -1.53
CA LEU A 9 -2.99 -17.81 -2.93
C LEU A 9 -1.48 -18.03 -3.07
N VAL A 10 -1.04 -19.26 -2.80
CA VAL A 10 0.39 -19.59 -2.67
C VAL A 10 1.16 -19.50 -4.00
N HIS A 11 0.46 -19.55 -5.13
CA HIS A 11 1.09 -19.53 -6.45
C HIS A 11 1.20 -18.12 -7.03
N ILE A 12 0.59 -17.11 -6.41
CA ILE A 12 0.63 -15.75 -6.92
C ILE A 12 1.96 -15.12 -6.54
N LYS A 13 2.72 -14.69 -7.56
CA LYS A 13 3.98 -13.99 -7.40
C LYS A 13 3.92 -12.55 -7.88
N TYR A 14 2.93 -12.23 -8.70
CA TYR A 14 2.77 -10.93 -9.33
C TYR A 14 1.31 -10.51 -9.22
N LEU A 15 1.07 -9.32 -8.70
CA LEU A 15 -0.26 -8.76 -8.54
C LEU A 15 -0.29 -7.37 -9.12
N HIS A 16 -1.20 -7.13 -10.08
CA HIS A 16 -1.39 -5.84 -10.70
C HIS A 16 -2.87 -5.47 -10.60
N LEU A 17 -3.17 -4.45 -9.82
CA LEU A 17 -4.53 -3.97 -9.60
C LEU A 17 -4.67 -2.57 -10.17
N GLN A 18 -5.76 -2.32 -10.90
CA GLN A 18 -6.04 -1.06 -11.56
C GLN A 18 -7.35 -0.46 -11.07
N GLY A 19 -7.44 0.86 -11.13
CA GLY A 19 -8.69 1.56 -10.85
C GLY A 19 -9.10 1.57 -9.39
N LEU A 20 -8.16 1.34 -8.49
CA LEU A 20 -8.42 1.32 -7.04
C LEU A 20 -8.46 2.73 -6.48
N SER A 21 -9.28 2.93 -5.47
CA SER A 21 -9.30 4.19 -4.72
C SER A 21 -9.05 3.93 -3.24
N PHE A 22 -8.09 4.67 -2.67
CA PHE A 22 -7.86 4.64 -1.22
C PHE A 22 -9.02 5.26 -0.42
N ALA A 23 -9.91 6.01 -1.08
CA ALA A 23 -11.09 6.58 -0.46
C ALA A 23 -12.23 5.57 -0.29
N ARG A 24 -12.22 4.49 -1.06
CA ARG A 24 -13.26 3.47 -1.03
C ARG A 24 -12.84 2.31 -0.15
N GLU A 25 -13.66 2.05 0.87
CA GLU A 25 -13.42 0.95 1.80
C GLU A 25 -13.32 -0.41 1.07
N ILE A 26 -14.22 -0.66 0.11
CA ILE A 26 -14.25 -1.93 -0.60
C ILE A 26 -12.98 -2.16 -1.42
N ASP A 27 -12.45 -1.12 -2.06
CA ASP A 27 -11.22 -1.22 -2.84
C ASP A 27 -10.03 -1.49 -1.91
N LEU A 28 -9.93 -0.75 -0.82
CA LEU A 28 -8.87 -0.92 0.16
C LEU A 28 -8.91 -2.32 0.79
N HIS A 29 -10.11 -2.74 1.21
CA HIS A 29 -10.30 -4.07 1.81
C HIS A 29 -9.92 -5.19 0.83
N SER A 30 -10.36 -5.08 -0.42
CA SER A 30 -10.07 -6.08 -1.44
C SER A 30 -8.58 -6.19 -1.74
N ALA A 31 -7.90 -5.04 -1.87
CA ALA A 31 -6.47 -5.02 -2.13
C ALA A 31 -5.70 -5.64 -0.98
N LEU A 32 -6.01 -5.25 0.25
CA LEU A 32 -5.34 -5.80 1.43
C LEU A 32 -5.61 -7.29 1.59
N LEU A 33 -6.84 -7.74 1.32
CA LEU A 33 -7.17 -9.16 1.38
C LEU A 33 -6.35 -9.98 0.40
N LEU A 34 -6.22 -9.51 -0.84
CA LEU A 34 -5.42 -10.20 -1.85
C LEU A 34 -3.94 -10.25 -1.46
N VAL A 35 -3.39 -9.13 -1.02
CA VAL A 35 -1.98 -9.06 -0.64
C VAL A 35 -1.70 -9.95 0.57
N THR A 36 -2.51 -9.87 1.62
CA THR A 36 -2.29 -10.64 2.84
C THR A 36 -2.57 -12.12 2.68
N SER A 37 -3.32 -12.50 1.63
CA SER A 37 -3.59 -13.91 1.31
C SER A 37 -2.58 -14.51 0.34
N SER A 38 -1.59 -13.73 -0.11
CA SER A 38 -0.61 -14.16 -1.12
C SER A 38 0.79 -14.17 -0.50
N PRO A 39 1.13 -15.22 0.28
CA PRO A 39 2.39 -15.24 1.05
C PRO A 39 3.64 -15.28 0.18
N ASN A 40 3.53 -15.70 -1.08
CA ASN A 40 4.65 -15.80 -2.00
C ASN A 40 4.72 -14.66 -3.01
N ILE A 41 3.96 -13.59 -2.80
CA ILE A 41 3.96 -12.43 -3.67
C ILE A 41 5.36 -11.81 -3.74
N GLU A 42 5.82 -11.48 -4.95
CA GLU A 42 7.14 -10.89 -5.18
C GLU A 42 7.05 -9.48 -5.71
N THR A 43 6.02 -9.19 -6.49
CA THR A 43 5.82 -7.87 -7.10
C THR A 43 4.36 -7.45 -6.97
N ILE A 44 4.16 -6.22 -6.51
CA ILE A 44 2.82 -5.62 -6.44
C ILE A 44 2.85 -4.33 -7.24
N ILE A 45 1.87 -4.16 -8.13
CA ILE A 45 1.64 -2.91 -8.86
C ILE A 45 0.21 -2.46 -8.57
N LEU A 46 0.08 -1.27 -8.00
CA LEU A 46 -1.21 -0.67 -7.70
C LEU A 46 -1.36 0.61 -8.53
N GLU A 47 -2.29 0.61 -9.46
CA GLU A 47 -2.63 1.80 -10.23
C GLU A 47 -3.86 2.43 -9.59
N MET A 48 -3.63 3.49 -8.83
CA MET A 48 -4.66 4.14 -8.07
C MET A 48 -5.45 5.12 -8.93
N GLN A 49 -6.70 5.34 -8.55
CA GLN A 49 -7.56 6.34 -9.15
C GLN A 49 -7.87 7.38 -8.08
N TYR A 50 -7.55 8.63 -8.35
CA TYR A 50 -7.82 9.72 -7.43
C TYR A 50 -8.99 10.56 -7.93
N ASN A 51 -10.01 10.70 -7.08
CA ASN A 51 -11.12 11.60 -7.33
C ASN A 51 -11.16 12.66 -6.21
N PRO A 52 -10.84 13.93 -6.50
CA PRO A 52 -10.80 14.96 -5.47
C PRO A 52 -12.16 15.23 -4.83
N ASN A 53 -13.25 14.86 -5.50
CA ASN A 53 -14.61 15.04 -4.98
C ASN A 53 -15.07 13.85 -4.11
N GLU A 54 -14.28 12.80 -4.02
CA GLU A 54 -14.64 11.63 -3.23
C GLU A 54 -14.04 11.75 -1.84
N ALA A 55 -14.90 11.80 -0.83
CA ALA A 55 -14.45 11.85 0.55
C ALA A 55 -14.06 10.45 1.02
N VAL A 56 -12.97 10.36 1.80
CA VAL A 56 -12.58 9.11 2.45
C VAL A 56 -13.58 8.83 3.57
N SER A 57 -14.21 7.66 3.55
CA SER A 57 -15.15 7.28 4.60
C SER A 57 -14.42 7.03 5.92
N GLN A 58 -15.12 7.25 7.03
CA GLN A 58 -14.56 6.98 8.36
C GLN A 58 -14.19 5.50 8.49
N THR A 59 -14.99 4.61 7.93
CA THR A 59 -14.72 3.17 7.94
C THR A 59 -13.43 2.85 7.20
N ALA A 60 -13.21 3.46 6.03
CA ALA A 60 -11.97 3.26 5.29
C ALA A 60 -10.78 3.79 6.08
N MET A 61 -10.90 4.97 6.70
CA MET A 61 -9.81 5.55 7.50
C MET A 61 -9.39 4.67 8.67
N ASN A 62 -10.32 3.92 9.24
CA ASN A 62 -10.05 3.09 10.41
C ASN A 62 -9.76 1.62 10.06
N LEU A 63 -9.90 1.25 8.80
CA LEU A 63 -9.84 -0.16 8.40
C LEU A 63 -8.55 -0.84 8.83
N ILE A 64 -7.41 -0.22 8.56
CA ILE A 64 -6.11 -0.80 8.88
C ILE A 64 -5.90 -0.85 10.39
N ASP A 65 -6.26 0.22 11.10
CA ASP A 65 -6.07 0.29 12.54
C ASP A 65 -6.93 -0.73 13.30
N GLN A 66 -8.09 -1.08 12.76
CA GLN A 66 -9.04 -1.98 13.41
C GLN A 66 -8.79 -3.46 13.08
N GLN A 67 -7.92 -3.75 12.12
CA GLN A 67 -7.62 -5.11 11.72
C GLN A 67 -6.34 -5.61 12.40
N ASP A 68 -6.28 -6.92 12.65
CA ASP A 68 -5.08 -7.54 13.17
C ASP A 68 -4.25 -8.11 12.01
N TYR A 69 -3.12 -7.47 11.73
CA TYR A 69 -2.17 -7.92 10.71
C TYR A 69 -0.94 -8.59 11.31
N SER A 70 -0.94 -8.93 12.60
CA SER A 70 0.24 -9.49 13.27
C SER A 70 0.71 -10.81 12.65
N TYR A 71 -0.21 -11.57 12.03
CA TYR A 71 0.12 -12.84 11.38
C TYR A 71 0.73 -12.68 9.98
N VAL A 72 0.67 -11.47 9.42
CA VAL A 72 1.11 -11.24 8.04
C VAL A 72 2.61 -11.03 7.99
N VAL A 73 3.27 -11.78 7.12
CA VAL A 73 4.67 -11.56 6.75
C VAL A 73 4.79 -11.78 5.25
N LEU A 74 5.30 -10.76 4.54
CA LEU A 74 5.48 -10.82 3.10
C LEU A 74 6.96 -11.12 2.80
N ASN A 75 7.36 -12.37 3.07
CA ASN A 75 8.76 -12.78 3.04
C ASN A 75 9.42 -12.70 1.67
N ARG A 76 8.64 -12.67 0.60
CA ARG A 76 9.18 -12.69 -0.76
C ARG A 76 8.94 -11.41 -1.54
N LEU A 77 8.24 -10.45 -0.96
CA LEU A 77 7.96 -9.20 -1.65
C LEU A 77 9.25 -8.41 -1.83
N ARG A 78 9.57 -8.06 -3.08
CA ARG A 78 10.78 -7.34 -3.47
C ARG A 78 10.50 -5.96 -4.02
N VAL A 79 9.41 -5.83 -4.77
CA VAL A 79 9.08 -4.58 -5.46
C VAL A 79 7.61 -4.26 -5.27
N ILE A 80 7.32 -3.02 -4.90
CA ILE A 80 5.97 -2.48 -4.95
C ILE A 80 6.01 -1.16 -5.70
N THR A 81 5.08 -1.00 -6.65
CA THR A 81 4.91 0.22 -7.43
C THR A 81 3.49 0.73 -7.22
N ILE A 82 3.37 2.00 -6.87
CA ILE A 82 2.06 2.64 -6.69
C ILE A 82 2.03 3.89 -7.58
N THR A 83 1.05 3.96 -8.47
CA THR A 83 0.86 5.11 -9.34
C THR A 83 -0.31 5.96 -8.86
N ASN A 84 -0.28 7.24 -9.19
CA ASN A 84 -1.29 8.22 -8.78
C ASN A 84 -1.48 8.27 -7.26
N PHE A 85 -0.36 8.16 -6.53
CA PHE A 85 -0.37 8.16 -5.08
C PHE A 85 -0.67 9.54 -4.55
N THR A 86 -1.57 9.62 -3.57
CA THR A 86 -1.91 10.85 -2.87
C THR A 86 -1.63 10.69 -1.38
N ASN A 87 -1.57 11.80 -0.67
CA ASN A 87 -1.24 11.82 0.76
C ASN A 87 -2.43 11.55 1.67
N VAL A 88 -3.43 10.81 1.19
CA VAL A 88 -4.55 10.40 2.06
C VAL A 88 -4.10 9.40 3.10
N LYS A 89 -4.72 9.45 4.28
CA LYS A 89 -4.34 8.62 5.41
C LYS A 89 -4.34 7.12 5.06
N THR A 90 -5.36 6.65 4.36
CA THR A 90 -5.49 5.23 4.00
C THR A 90 -4.35 4.75 3.12
N GLY A 91 -3.91 5.58 2.17
CA GLY A 91 -2.74 5.28 1.34
C GLY A 91 -1.46 5.24 2.14
N MET A 92 -1.26 6.23 3.01
CA MET A 92 -0.08 6.30 3.86
C MET A 92 -0.01 5.10 4.81
N ASP A 93 -1.13 4.74 5.43
CA ASP A 93 -1.20 3.59 6.35
C ASP A 93 -0.94 2.27 5.61
N SER A 94 -1.40 2.15 4.38
CA SER A 94 -1.16 0.95 3.56
C SER A 94 0.32 0.77 3.26
N VAL A 95 1.01 1.83 2.89
CA VAL A 95 2.46 1.78 2.65
C VAL A 95 3.21 1.46 3.93
N LYS A 96 2.81 2.07 5.05
CA LYS A 96 3.41 1.80 6.36
C LYS A 96 3.30 0.33 6.72
N LEU A 97 2.13 -0.27 6.51
CA LEU A 97 1.91 -1.69 6.77
C LEU A 97 2.82 -2.57 5.91
N ILE A 98 2.88 -2.30 4.62
CA ILE A 98 3.71 -3.09 3.70
C ILE A 98 5.18 -2.98 4.05
N LEU A 99 5.67 -1.80 4.36
CA LEU A 99 7.06 -1.59 4.78
C LEU A 99 7.39 -2.40 6.04
N ALA A 100 6.47 -2.44 6.99
CA ALA A 100 6.67 -3.15 8.25
C ALA A 100 6.66 -4.67 8.09
N LYS A 101 5.99 -5.18 7.05
CA LYS A 101 5.76 -6.63 6.86
C LYS A 101 6.65 -7.27 5.81
N SER A 102 7.54 -6.53 5.16
CA SER A 102 8.27 -6.98 3.98
C SER A 102 9.78 -6.95 4.19
N PRO A 103 10.35 -7.97 4.85
CA PRO A 103 11.78 -7.97 5.20
C PRO A 103 12.72 -8.08 4.01
N MET A 104 12.22 -8.55 2.85
CA MET A 104 13.04 -8.70 1.63
C MET A 104 12.79 -7.60 0.60
N LEU A 105 12.05 -6.58 0.96
CA LEU A 105 11.69 -5.49 0.07
C LEU A 105 12.95 -4.74 -0.38
N LYS A 106 13.05 -4.50 -1.70
CA LYS A 106 14.19 -3.80 -2.31
C LYS A 106 13.80 -2.44 -2.82
N ILE A 107 12.63 -2.31 -3.44
CA ILE A 107 12.20 -1.09 -4.12
C ILE A 107 10.76 -0.80 -3.77
N VAL A 108 10.51 0.42 -3.31
CA VAL A 108 9.19 1.01 -3.22
C VAL A 108 9.18 2.19 -4.19
N ASP A 109 8.45 2.04 -5.28
CA ASP A 109 8.40 3.03 -6.35
C ASP A 109 7.05 3.74 -6.28
N ILE A 110 7.07 5.02 -5.95
CA ILE A 110 5.86 5.80 -5.75
C ILE A 110 5.81 6.92 -6.77
N MET A 111 4.81 6.86 -7.65
CA MET A 111 4.52 7.93 -8.60
C MET A 111 3.42 8.80 -8.00
N ILE A 112 3.79 10.03 -7.66
CA ILE A 112 2.91 10.96 -6.96
C ILE A 112 1.91 11.55 -7.96
N ASP A 113 0.63 11.60 -7.56
CA ASP A 113 -0.39 12.22 -8.38
C ASP A 113 -0.07 13.71 -8.57
N LYS A 114 -0.23 14.20 -9.79
CA LYS A 114 0.09 15.59 -10.16
C LYS A 114 -0.75 16.63 -9.42
N ARG A 115 -1.86 16.22 -8.82
CA ARG A 115 -2.73 17.13 -8.06
C ARG A 115 -2.26 17.37 -6.64
N VAL A 116 -1.31 16.58 -6.16
CA VAL A 116 -0.70 16.82 -4.85
C VAL A 116 0.22 18.03 -4.96
N ASP A 117 -0.01 19.03 -4.12
CA ASP A 117 0.83 20.24 -4.15
C ASP A 117 2.20 19.98 -3.49
N ILE A 118 3.10 20.96 -3.62
CA ILE A 118 4.45 20.76 -3.13
C ILE A 118 4.52 20.62 -1.61
N HIS A 119 3.64 21.29 -0.88
CA HIS A 119 3.59 21.14 0.59
C HIS A 119 3.13 19.75 0.99
N GLY A 120 2.10 19.23 0.33
CA GLY A 120 1.62 17.88 0.54
C GLY A 120 2.66 16.83 0.19
N GLU A 121 3.38 17.05 -0.92
CA GLU A 121 4.46 16.16 -1.35
C GLU A 121 5.58 16.12 -0.33
N VAL A 122 6.08 17.27 0.12
CA VAL A 122 7.17 17.32 1.10
C VAL A 122 6.76 16.65 2.41
N LYS A 123 5.56 16.93 2.90
CA LYS A 123 5.04 16.33 4.13
C LYS A 123 4.96 14.81 3.99
N MET A 124 4.42 14.33 2.88
CA MET A 124 4.30 12.90 2.58
C MET A 124 5.67 12.22 2.53
N LEU A 125 6.63 12.82 1.85
CA LEU A 125 7.98 12.26 1.75
C LEU A 125 8.64 12.13 3.13
N LYS A 126 8.50 13.15 3.96
CA LYS A 126 9.05 13.12 5.32
C LYS A 126 8.45 12.00 6.15
N GLU A 127 7.13 11.82 6.06
CA GLU A 127 6.45 10.74 6.79
C GLU A 127 6.89 9.36 6.32
N LEU A 128 6.94 9.16 4.99
CA LEU A 128 7.31 7.87 4.41
C LEU A 128 8.73 7.45 4.79
N LEU A 129 9.66 8.42 4.82
CA LEU A 129 11.05 8.14 5.19
C LEU A 129 11.21 7.82 6.67
N GLN A 130 10.26 8.19 7.51
CA GLN A 130 10.29 7.91 8.95
C GLN A 130 9.62 6.60 9.33
N TYR A 131 8.87 5.98 8.43
CA TYR A 131 8.19 4.72 8.76
C TYR A 131 9.18 3.60 9.02
N PRO A 132 8.93 2.79 10.06
CA PRO A 132 9.76 1.61 10.33
C PRO A 132 9.73 0.64 9.16
N ARG A 133 10.88 0.08 8.83
CA ARG A 133 11.03 -0.86 7.73
C ARG A 133 11.58 -2.18 8.23
N ALA A 134 10.93 -3.28 7.84
CA ALA A 134 11.46 -4.60 8.10
C ALA A 134 12.72 -4.85 7.27
N SER A 135 12.79 -4.28 6.06
CA SER A 135 13.96 -4.38 5.19
C SER A 135 14.89 -3.20 5.35
N THR A 136 16.14 -3.44 5.74
CA THR A 136 17.17 -2.41 5.83
C THR A 136 17.69 -1.98 4.46
N ARG A 137 17.37 -2.75 3.42
CA ARG A 137 17.82 -2.50 2.04
C ARG A 137 16.80 -1.80 1.18
N ALA A 138 15.59 -1.56 1.69
CA ALA A 138 14.52 -0.97 0.91
C ALA A 138 14.86 0.46 0.49
N GLU A 139 14.78 0.71 -0.81
CA GLU A 139 14.93 2.02 -1.40
C GLU A 139 13.54 2.55 -1.76
N ILE A 140 13.22 3.74 -1.28
CA ILE A 140 11.95 4.39 -1.63
C ILE A 140 12.27 5.40 -2.72
N ARG A 141 11.65 5.22 -3.89
CA ARG A 141 11.82 6.10 -5.04
C ARG A 141 10.54 6.89 -5.25
N PHE A 142 10.69 8.15 -5.55
CA PHE A 142 9.58 9.05 -5.82
C PHE A 142 9.72 9.61 -7.23
N GLU A 143 8.63 9.56 -7.98
CA GLU A 143 8.59 10.09 -9.33
C GLU A 143 7.40 11.03 -9.46
N ASN A 144 7.60 12.14 -10.15
CA ASN A 144 6.53 13.04 -10.56
C ASN A 144 6.09 12.64 -11.97
N PRO A 145 4.78 12.68 -12.24
CA PRO A 145 4.29 12.37 -13.57
C PRO A 145 4.72 13.40 -14.61
#